data_7e6952ff4ab1169712457e13e6b4ffd8
#
_entry.id   7e6952ff4ab1169712457e13e6b4ffd8
#
_cell.length_a   1.000
_cell.length_b   1.000
_cell.length_c   1.000
_cell.angle_alpha   90.00
_cell.angle_beta   90.00
_cell.angle_gamma   90.00
#
_symmetry.space_group_name_H-M   'P 1'
#
loop_
_entity.id
_entity.type
_entity.pdbx_description
1 polymer ?
#
loop_
_entity_poly.entity_id
_entity_poly.type
_entity_poly.pdbx_seq_one_letter_code
_entity_poly.pdbx_strand_id
1 'polypeptide(L)'
;MEAKVFTSGNLGNDAKVINFENGNSVITFSIATNSYYTNSDGEQVQLTTWQDCKKFVKNVNEKFIEKLTIGATVTILGTLSYDEFDKEVTKTKSVKIKKAFIDVKVIEIL
;
A
#
# COMPACT_ATOMS: atom_id res chain seq x y z
N MET A 1 -7.70 -18.60 -6.80
CA MET A 1 -8.60 -17.42 -6.83
C MET A 1 -7.95 -16.28 -6.06
N GLU A 2 -7.86 -15.12 -6.64
CA GLU A 2 -7.22 -13.96 -6.03
C GLU A 2 -8.26 -12.98 -5.50
N ALA A 3 -7.99 -12.38 -4.34
CA ALA A 3 -8.81 -11.30 -3.81
C ALA A 3 -8.41 -9.99 -4.49
N LYS A 4 -9.25 -9.48 -5.35
CA LYS A 4 -8.99 -8.25 -6.08
C LYS A 4 -9.41 -7.03 -5.30
N VAL A 5 -8.60 -5.98 -5.36
CA VAL A 5 -8.83 -4.71 -4.69
C VAL A 5 -8.83 -3.60 -5.71
N PHE A 6 -9.89 -2.81 -5.71
CA PHE A 6 -10.00 -1.60 -6.50
C PHE A 6 -10.21 -0.44 -5.53
N THR A 7 -9.29 0.50 -5.49
CA THR A 7 -9.36 1.59 -4.51
C THR A 7 -8.69 2.85 -5.05
N SER A 8 -9.05 3.98 -4.46
CA SER A 8 -8.46 5.28 -4.74
C SER A 8 -8.07 5.93 -3.43
N GLY A 9 -7.03 6.72 -3.45
CA GLY A 9 -6.59 7.44 -2.28
C GLY A 9 -5.43 8.36 -2.58
N ASN A 10 -4.95 9.01 -1.54
CA ASN A 10 -3.82 9.93 -1.64
C ASN A 10 -2.59 9.31 -0.99
N LEU A 11 -1.43 9.47 -1.63
CA LEU A 11 -0.19 8.99 -1.04
C LEU A 11 0.12 9.72 0.26
N GLY A 12 0.46 8.95 1.28
CA GLY A 12 0.88 9.49 2.57
C GLY A 12 2.38 9.71 2.69
N ASN A 13 3.12 9.26 1.69
CA ASN A 13 4.58 9.40 1.63
C ASN A 13 5.02 9.37 0.18
N ASP A 14 6.24 9.82 -0.09
CA ASP A 14 6.84 9.64 -1.40
C ASP A 14 7.12 8.16 -1.63
N ALA A 15 6.91 7.68 -2.84
CA ALA A 15 7.18 6.29 -3.17
C ALA A 15 8.67 5.99 -3.04
N LYS A 16 8.98 4.80 -2.53
CA LYS A 16 10.35 4.32 -2.37
C LYS A 16 10.59 3.17 -3.34
N VAL A 17 11.79 3.10 -3.87
CA VAL A 17 12.21 2.04 -4.78
C VAL A 17 13.24 1.17 -4.08
N ILE A 18 12.99 -0.14 -4.06
CA ILE A 18 13.94 -1.12 -3.55
C ILE A 18 14.39 -1.97 -4.72
N ASN A 19 15.70 -2.00 -4.96
CA ASN A 19 16.28 -2.78 -6.05
C ASN A 19 16.77 -4.12 -5.52
N PHE A 20 16.45 -5.19 -6.24
CA PHE A 20 16.90 -6.53 -5.90
C PHE A 20 18.13 -6.92 -6.76
N GLU A 21 18.89 -7.90 -6.29
CA GLU A 21 20.10 -8.37 -6.97
C GLU A 21 19.84 -8.91 -8.37
N ASN A 22 18.64 -9.46 -8.61
CA ASN A 22 18.27 -10.05 -9.91
C ASN A 22 17.84 -9.02 -10.96
N GLY A 23 17.99 -7.73 -10.68
CA GLY A 23 17.59 -6.66 -11.58
C GLY A 23 16.14 -6.21 -11.47
N ASN A 24 15.32 -6.91 -10.70
CA ASN A 24 13.96 -6.51 -10.43
C ASN A 24 13.92 -5.48 -9.32
N SER A 25 12.82 -4.73 -9.25
CA SER A 25 12.62 -3.71 -8.22
C SER A 25 11.20 -3.75 -7.70
N VAL A 26 11.00 -3.20 -6.51
CA VAL A 26 9.66 -2.99 -5.97
C VAL A 26 9.51 -1.51 -5.61
N ILE A 27 8.35 -0.96 -5.99
CA ILE A 27 7.97 0.40 -5.65
C ILE A 27 6.98 0.29 -4.49
N THR A 28 7.31 0.91 -3.35
CA THR A 28 6.48 0.85 -2.15
C THR A 28 5.95 2.23 -1.80
N PHE A 29 4.70 2.28 -1.42
CA PHE A 29 4.06 3.50 -0.94
C PHE A 29 2.83 3.12 -0.12
N SER A 30 2.27 4.10 0.58
CA SER A 30 1.00 3.91 1.30
C SER A 30 -0.01 4.95 0.85
N ILE A 31 -1.27 4.55 0.83
CA ILE A 31 -2.36 5.45 0.46
C ILE A 31 -3.35 5.57 1.61
N ALA A 32 -3.92 6.76 1.75
CA ALA A 32 -5.00 7.04 2.68
C ALA A 32 -6.33 6.99 1.94
N THR A 33 -7.24 6.16 2.44
CA THR A 33 -8.61 6.12 1.96
C THR A 33 -9.53 6.63 3.06
N ASN A 34 -10.47 7.51 2.71
CA ASN A 34 -11.37 8.11 3.67
C ASN A 34 -12.77 7.56 3.51
N SER A 35 -13.39 7.22 4.62
CA SER A 35 -14.80 6.88 4.66
C SER A 35 -15.47 7.70 5.76
N TYR A 36 -16.79 7.78 5.72
CA TYR A 36 -17.56 8.57 6.66
C TYR A 36 -18.70 7.74 7.23
N TYR A 37 -18.99 7.93 8.49
CA TYR A 37 -20.15 7.34 9.12
C TYR A 37 -20.83 8.37 10.02
N THR A 38 -22.11 8.15 10.31
CA THR A 38 -22.87 9.00 11.21
C THR A 38 -22.91 8.33 12.59
N ASN A 39 -22.47 9.05 13.62
CA ASN A 39 -22.49 8.54 14.98
C ASN A 39 -23.90 8.66 15.60
N SER A 40 -24.03 8.23 16.86
CA SER A 40 -25.29 8.24 17.58
C SER A 40 -25.83 9.66 17.83
N ASP A 41 -24.97 10.68 17.81
CA ASP A 41 -25.36 12.08 17.98
C ASP A 41 -25.75 12.77 16.67
N GLY A 42 -25.78 12.04 15.56
CA GLY A 42 -26.09 12.57 14.25
C GLY A 42 -24.94 13.29 13.57
N GLU A 43 -23.75 13.23 14.14
CA GLU A 43 -22.55 13.87 13.57
C GLU A 43 -21.89 12.95 12.56
N GLN A 44 -21.34 13.55 11.48
CA GLN A 44 -20.57 12.81 10.49
C GLN A 44 -19.12 12.69 10.96
N VAL A 45 -18.63 11.45 11.05
CA VAL A 45 -17.28 11.14 11.50
C VAL A 45 -16.47 10.60 10.33
N GLN A 46 -15.27 11.14 10.13
CA GLN A 46 -14.35 10.67 9.10
C GLN A 46 -13.48 9.56 9.66
N LEU A 47 -13.35 8.47 8.90
CA LEU A 47 -12.46 7.37 9.20
C LEU A 47 -11.42 7.27 8.09
N THR A 48 -10.14 7.36 8.45
CA THR A 48 -9.03 7.21 7.51
C THR A 48 -8.39 5.85 7.67
N THR A 49 -8.27 5.13 6.57
CA THR A 49 -7.61 3.84 6.53
C THR A 49 -6.35 3.97 5.69
N TRP A 50 -5.22 3.49 6.22
CA TRP A 50 -3.95 3.45 5.52
C TRP A 50 -3.72 2.09 4.93
N GLN A 51 -3.35 2.04 3.66
CA GLN A 51 -3.10 0.79 2.95
C GLN A 51 -1.70 0.81 2.36
N ASP A 52 -0.93 -0.23 2.66
CA ASP A 52 0.39 -0.41 2.08
C ASP A 52 0.25 -0.97 0.67
N CYS A 53 1.04 -0.44 -0.25
CA CYS A 53 1.02 -0.85 -1.65
C CYS A 53 2.43 -1.18 -2.12
N LYS A 54 2.53 -2.22 -2.94
CA LYS A 54 3.78 -2.63 -3.57
C LYS A 54 3.52 -2.90 -5.04
N LYS A 55 4.38 -2.38 -5.90
CA LYS A 55 4.34 -2.67 -7.33
C LYS A 55 5.68 -3.24 -7.76
N PHE A 56 5.67 -4.50 -8.16
CA PHE A 56 6.87 -5.20 -8.63
C PHE A 56 7.09 -4.88 -10.10
N VAL A 57 8.30 -4.44 -10.44
CA VAL A 57 8.64 -4.03 -11.80
C VAL A 57 10.02 -4.58 -12.17
N LYS A 58 10.22 -4.82 -13.47
CA LYS A 58 11.53 -5.23 -13.99
C LYS A 58 12.43 -4.02 -14.22
N ASN A 59 11.85 -2.95 -14.74
CA ASN A 59 12.58 -1.70 -15.01
C ASN A 59 11.83 -0.55 -14.37
N VAL A 60 12.55 0.29 -13.64
CA VAL A 60 11.97 1.45 -12.98
C VAL A 60 11.85 2.60 -13.98
N ASN A 61 10.65 3.15 -14.11
CA ASN A 61 10.42 4.36 -14.88
C ASN A 61 10.48 5.55 -13.92
N GLU A 62 11.57 6.31 -14.01
CA GLU A 62 11.80 7.42 -13.08
C GLU A 62 10.76 8.54 -13.22
N LYS A 63 10.24 8.77 -14.41
CA LYS A 63 9.18 9.76 -14.61
C LYS A 63 7.90 9.37 -13.86
N PHE A 64 7.62 8.08 -13.82
CA PHE A 64 6.50 7.54 -13.06
C PHE A 64 6.71 7.74 -11.55
N ILE A 65 7.92 7.44 -11.07
CA ILE A 65 8.27 7.59 -9.65
C ILE A 65 8.18 9.05 -9.22
N GLU A 66 8.61 9.99 -10.06
CA GLU A 66 8.54 11.43 -9.76
C GLU A 66 7.12 11.92 -9.51
N LYS A 67 6.13 11.25 -10.10
CA LYS A 67 4.72 11.58 -9.90
C LYS A 67 4.13 10.96 -8.63
N LEU A 68 4.77 9.94 -8.08
CA LEU A 68 4.31 9.24 -6.87
C LEU A 68 4.88 9.90 -5.63
N THR A 69 4.44 11.12 -5.38
CA THR A 69 4.86 11.94 -4.26
C THR A 69 3.74 12.07 -3.24
N ILE A 70 4.10 12.49 -2.03
CA ILE A 70 3.13 12.72 -0.97
C ILE A 70 2.00 13.64 -1.45
N GLY A 71 0.77 13.24 -1.20
CA GLY A 71 -0.42 13.99 -1.60
C GLY A 71 -0.96 13.65 -2.99
N ALA A 72 -0.20 12.91 -3.81
CA ALA A 72 -0.69 12.51 -5.12
C ALA A 72 -1.92 11.62 -5.00
N THR A 73 -2.89 11.84 -5.88
CA THR A 73 -4.12 11.03 -5.92
C THR A 73 -3.95 9.90 -6.94
N VAL A 74 -4.22 8.69 -6.52
CA VAL A 74 -4.07 7.52 -7.39
C VAL A 74 -5.30 6.62 -7.32
N THR A 75 -5.55 5.90 -8.41
CA THR A 75 -6.52 4.82 -8.48
C THR A 75 -5.74 3.53 -8.75
N ILE A 76 -6.03 2.50 -7.98
CA ILE A 76 -5.25 1.27 -7.97
C ILE A 76 -6.18 0.07 -8.17
N LEU A 77 -5.76 -0.83 -9.05
CA LEU A 77 -6.32 -2.18 -9.16
C LEU A 77 -5.19 -3.16 -8.83
N GLY A 78 -5.43 -4.03 -7.89
CA GLY A 78 -4.42 -4.99 -7.49
C GLY A 78 -5.01 -6.20 -6.81
N THR A 79 -4.14 -6.95 -6.15
CA THR A 79 -4.48 -8.17 -5.44
C THR A 79 -4.12 -7.99 -3.97
N LEU A 80 -4.99 -8.43 -3.08
CA LEU A 80 -4.68 -8.42 -1.66
C LEU A 80 -3.67 -9.54 -1.38
N SER A 81 -2.54 -9.17 -0.78
CA SER A 81 -1.45 -10.07 -0.44
C SER A 81 -0.99 -9.81 0.98
N TYR A 82 -0.16 -10.71 1.49
CA TYR A 82 0.34 -10.62 2.86
C TYR A 82 1.83 -10.87 2.89
N ASP A 83 2.55 -10.04 3.64
CA ASP A 83 3.91 -10.35 4.07
C ASP A 83 3.81 -11.14 5.37
N GLU A 84 4.60 -12.19 5.47
CA GLU A 84 4.68 -12.99 6.69
C GLU A 84 6.09 -12.90 7.25
N PHE A 85 6.19 -12.53 8.50
CA PHE A 85 7.49 -12.44 9.17
C PHE A 85 7.37 -12.86 10.63
N ASP A 86 8.51 -13.30 11.18
CA ASP A 86 8.58 -13.69 12.58
C ASP A 86 8.97 -12.49 13.42
N LYS A 87 8.21 -12.25 14.48
CA LYS A 87 8.54 -11.22 15.46
C LYS A 87 8.95 -11.90 16.75
N GLU A 88 10.17 -11.61 17.19
CA GLU A 88 10.67 -12.11 18.46
C GLU A 88 10.00 -11.36 19.62
N VAL A 89 9.26 -12.11 20.46
CA VAL A 89 8.56 -11.54 21.63
C VAL A 89 9.40 -11.70 22.88
N THR A 90 10.09 -12.85 22.99
CA THR A 90 11.06 -13.14 24.07
C THR A 90 12.24 -13.87 23.46
N LYS A 91 13.29 -14.11 24.25
CA LYS A 91 14.47 -14.85 23.78
C LYS A 91 14.15 -16.25 23.25
N THR A 92 13.01 -16.82 23.66
CA THR A 92 12.62 -18.19 23.31
C THR A 92 11.31 -18.29 22.55
N LYS A 93 10.59 -17.18 22.37
CA LYS A 93 9.32 -17.17 21.64
C LYS A 93 9.33 -16.17 20.51
N SER A 94 8.95 -16.63 19.32
CA SER A 94 8.65 -15.77 18.18
C SER A 94 7.20 -15.99 17.78
N VAL A 95 6.59 -14.94 17.22
CA VAL A 95 5.22 -14.97 16.72
C VAL A 95 5.23 -14.61 15.25
N LYS A 96 4.51 -15.38 14.45
CA LYS A 96 4.33 -15.06 13.04
C LYS A 96 3.33 -13.92 12.89
N ILE A 97 3.74 -12.88 12.20
CA ILE A 97 2.90 -11.72 11.92
C ILE A 97 2.66 -11.65 10.44
N LYS A 98 1.39 -11.47 10.06
CA LYS A 98 0.99 -11.22 8.67
C LYS A 98 0.63 -9.75 8.53
N LYS A 99 1.22 -9.10 7.55
CA LYS A 99 0.89 -7.71 7.23
C LYS A 99 0.34 -7.65 5.81
N ALA A 100 -0.86 -7.09 5.67
CA ALA A 100 -1.52 -6.98 4.39
C ALA A 100 -0.91 -5.87 3.55
N PHE A 101 -0.83 -6.08 2.26
CA PHE A 101 -0.49 -5.05 1.29
C PHE A 101 -1.26 -5.31 0.00
N ILE A 102 -1.37 -4.27 -0.83
CA ILE A 102 -1.95 -4.41 -2.16
C ILE A 102 -0.82 -4.63 -3.15
N ASP A 103 -0.84 -5.78 -3.82
CA ASP A 103 0.07 -6.05 -4.94
C ASP A 103 -0.52 -5.37 -6.17
N VAL A 104 0.03 -4.21 -6.51
CA VAL A 104 -0.52 -3.31 -7.52
C VAL A 104 -0.28 -3.86 -8.91
N LYS A 105 -1.35 -4.05 -9.67
CA LYS A 105 -1.27 -4.49 -11.07
C LYS A 105 -1.43 -3.31 -12.02
N VAL A 106 -2.39 -2.43 -11.74
CA VAL A 106 -2.63 -1.23 -12.53
C VAL A 106 -2.73 -0.04 -11.59
N ILE A 107 -2.08 1.05 -11.95
CA ILE A 107 -2.13 2.30 -11.20
C ILE A 107 -2.31 3.46 -12.17
N GLU A 108 -3.22 4.35 -11.83
CA GLU A 108 -3.44 5.60 -12.56
C GLU A 108 -3.24 6.77 -11.61
N ILE A 109 -2.42 7.72 -12.00
CA ILE A 109 -2.15 8.93 -11.22
C ILE A 109 -3.03 10.03 -11.78
N LEU A 110 -3.83 10.61 -10.91
CA LEU A 110 -4.78 11.65 -11.29
C LEU A 110 -4.20 13.05 -11.15
#